data_de3e8748e5d55513f3812602f7e0547c
#
_entry.id   de3e8748e5d55513f3812602f7e0547c
#
_cell.length_a   1.000
_cell.length_b   1.000
_cell.length_c   1.000
_cell.angle_alpha   90.00
_cell.angle_beta   90.00
_cell.angle_gamma   90.00
#
_symmetry.space_group_name_H-M   'P 1'
#
loop_
_entity.id
_entity.type
_entity.pdbx_description
1 polymer ?
#
loop_
_entity_poly.entity_id
_entity_poly.type
_entity_poly.pdbx_seq_one_letter_code
_entity_poly.pdbx_strand_id
1 'polypeptide(L)' 'MAKKANLQDPFEIIKKKIDTTGKEMLFTVMEFMNQKIDRADFLAKMGSLSEKVDGIRAEEKELRTTFDRIIAQIEKLQQ' A
#
# COMPACT_ATOMS: atom_id res chain seq x y z
N MET A 1 -1.01 23.23 -23.11
CA MET A 1 -0.60 21.86 -23.03
C MET A 1 -1.21 21.12 -21.84
N ALA A 2 -1.79 20.00 -22.10
CA ALA A 2 -2.39 19.23 -21.04
C ALA A 2 -1.31 18.62 -20.16
N LYS A 3 -1.49 18.75 -18.89
CA LYS A 3 -0.60 18.13 -17.96
C LYS A 3 -1.02 16.72 -17.65
N LYS A 4 -0.11 15.82 -17.81
CA LYS A 4 -0.38 14.44 -17.45
C LYS A 4 0.04 14.11 -16.04
N ALA A 5 0.59 15.08 -15.37
CA ALA A 5 1.12 14.88 -14.03
C ALA A 5 0.07 14.42 -13.04
N ASN A 6 -1.19 14.75 -13.32
CA ASN A 6 -2.27 14.39 -12.40
C ASN A 6 -2.82 13.00 -12.63
N LEU A 7 -2.39 12.36 -13.72
CA LEU A 7 -2.86 11.02 -14.03
C LEU A 7 -1.88 10.01 -13.48
N GLN A 8 -2.01 9.73 -12.21
CA GLN A 8 -1.15 8.75 -11.58
C GLN A 8 -1.77 7.37 -11.69
N ASP A 9 -0.92 6.40 -11.94
CA ASP A 9 -1.31 5.00 -11.92
C ASP A 9 -1.73 4.64 -10.49
N PRO A 10 -2.97 4.17 -10.29
CA PRO A 10 -3.41 3.77 -8.94
C PRO A 10 -2.53 2.72 -8.30
N PHE A 11 -1.97 1.82 -9.09
CA PHE A 11 -1.06 0.80 -8.56
C PHE A 11 0.25 1.40 -8.06
N GLU A 12 0.71 2.48 -8.69
CA GLU A 12 1.90 3.19 -8.22
C GLU A 12 1.65 3.84 -6.87
N ILE A 13 0.46 4.39 -6.69
CA ILE A 13 0.10 4.99 -5.40
C ILE A 13 0.12 3.93 -4.30
N ILE A 14 -0.46 2.78 -4.58
CA ILE A 14 -0.50 1.68 -3.62
C ILE A 14 0.92 1.19 -3.31
N LYS A 15 1.75 1.07 -4.32
CA LYS A 15 3.14 0.66 -4.14
C LYS A 15 3.90 1.61 -3.24
N LYS A 16 3.69 2.91 -3.43
CA LYS A 16 4.33 3.92 -2.58
C LYS A 16 3.88 3.81 -1.14
N LYS A 17 2.59 3.54 -0.91
CA LYS A 17 2.08 3.36 0.43
C LYS A 17 2.72 2.17 1.12
N ILE A 18 2.87 1.07 0.40
CA ILE A 18 3.51 -0.13 0.93
C ILE A 18 4.97 0.16 1.25
N ASP A 19 5.68 0.83 0.34
CA ASP A 19 7.08 1.18 0.56
C ASP A 19 7.26 2.07 1.78
N THR A 20 6.39 3.06 1.94
CA THR A 20 6.44 3.97 3.09
C THR A 20 6.21 3.21 4.39
N THR A 21 5.20 2.34 4.40
CA THR A 21 4.89 1.54 5.59
C THR A 21 6.02 0.58 5.90
N GLY A 22 6.63 -0.01 4.87
CA GLY A 22 7.78 -0.89 5.05
C GLY A 22 8.96 -0.17 5.68
N LYS A 23 9.21 1.08 5.28
CA LYS A 23 10.27 1.89 5.87
C LYS A 23 9.97 2.20 7.33
N GLU A 24 8.72 2.48 7.65
CA GLU A 24 8.31 2.72 9.03
C GLU A 24 8.53 1.48 9.89
N MET A 25 8.20 0.30 9.34
CA MET A 25 8.44 -0.95 10.04
C MET A 25 9.92 -1.16 10.32
N LEU A 26 10.75 -0.94 9.30
CA LEU A 26 12.19 -1.08 9.45
C LEU A 26 12.73 -0.12 10.50
N PHE A 27 12.28 1.12 10.46
CA PHE A 27 12.69 2.13 11.41
C PHE A 27 12.32 1.73 12.83
N THR A 28 11.12 1.17 13.00
CA THR A 28 10.65 0.71 14.30
C THR A 28 11.53 -0.44 14.83
N VAL A 29 11.91 -1.35 13.95
CA VAL A 29 12.82 -2.44 14.32
C VAL A 29 14.16 -1.86 14.79
N MET A 30 14.67 -0.88 14.06
CA MET A 30 15.94 -0.25 14.41
C MET A 30 15.86 0.46 15.78
N GLU A 31 14.75 1.14 16.03
CA GLU A 31 14.54 1.78 17.32
C GLU A 31 14.55 0.76 18.45
N PHE A 32 13.91 -0.37 18.24
CA PHE A 32 13.87 -1.42 19.24
C PHE A 32 15.26 -2.01 19.46
N MET A 33 15.99 -2.28 18.39
CA MET A 33 17.33 -2.82 18.48
C MET A 33 18.28 -1.86 19.18
N ASN A 34 18.06 -0.57 19.04
CA ASN A 34 18.87 0.45 19.68
C ASN A 34 18.34 0.83 21.06
N GLN A 35 17.39 0.07 21.56
CA GLN A 35 16.82 0.26 22.90
C GLN A 35 16.17 1.64 23.08
N LYS A 36 15.65 2.21 21.97
CA LYS A 36 14.95 3.48 22.00
C LYS A 36 13.50 3.34 22.41
N ILE A 37 12.93 2.16 22.20
CA ILE A 37 11.56 1.85 22.60
C ILE A 37 11.58 0.49 23.30
N ASP A 38 10.60 0.26 24.16
CA ASP A 38 10.51 -1.01 24.85
C ASP A 38 9.72 -2.02 24.00
N ARG A 39 9.64 -3.26 24.52
CA ARG A 39 9.00 -4.33 23.79
C ARG A 39 7.50 -4.07 23.58
N ALA A 40 6.82 -3.52 24.58
CA ALA A 40 5.39 -3.26 24.47
C ALA A 40 5.12 -2.24 23.39
N ASP A 41 5.90 -1.16 23.35
CA ASP A 41 5.77 -0.14 22.32
C ASP A 41 6.11 -0.67 20.94
N PHE A 42 7.16 -1.50 20.87
CA PHE A 42 7.54 -2.12 19.62
C PHE A 42 6.40 -2.97 19.06
N LEU A 43 5.82 -3.82 19.88
CA LEU A 43 4.73 -4.70 19.45
C LEU A 43 3.50 -3.91 19.04
N ALA A 44 3.18 -2.84 19.78
CA ALA A 44 2.05 -1.99 19.45
C ALA A 44 2.24 -1.29 18.11
N LYS A 45 3.43 -0.75 17.87
CA LYS A 45 3.72 -0.07 16.61
C LYS A 45 3.72 -1.05 15.43
N MET A 46 4.32 -2.21 15.61
CA MET A 46 4.36 -3.20 14.54
C MET A 46 2.96 -3.72 14.22
N GLY A 47 2.12 -3.90 15.24
CA GLY A 47 0.74 -4.30 15.02
C GLY A 47 -0.04 -3.27 14.23
N SER A 48 0.13 -2.00 14.56
CA SER A 48 -0.53 -0.90 13.85
C SER A 48 -0.08 -0.83 12.41
N LEU A 49 1.23 -0.98 12.15
CA LEU A 49 1.77 -0.94 10.81
C LEU A 49 1.32 -2.16 9.99
N SER A 50 1.22 -3.31 10.64
CA SER A 50 0.70 -4.51 9.99
C SER A 50 -0.75 -4.32 9.53
N GLU A 51 -1.57 -3.68 10.36
CA GLU A 51 -2.94 -3.37 9.98
C GLU A 51 -3.00 -2.42 8.79
N LYS A 52 -2.09 -1.45 8.74
CA LYS A 52 -1.99 -0.55 7.59
C LYS A 52 -1.70 -1.33 6.31
N VAL A 53 -0.76 -2.26 6.37
CA VAL A 53 -0.42 -3.09 5.22
C VAL A 53 -1.62 -3.90 4.77
N ASP A 54 -2.34 -4.49 5.71
CA ASP A 54 -3.53 -5.26 5.37
C ASP A 54 -4.58 -4.40 4.68
N GLY A 55 -4.78 -3.17 5.15
CA GLY A 55 -5.69 -2.23 4.52
C GLY A 55 -5.27 -1.87 3.10
N ILE A 56 -3.97 -1.67 2.89
CA ILE A 56 -3.43 -1.34 1.59
C ILE A 56 -3.60 -2.52 0.63
N ARG A 57 -3.39 -3.74 1.11
CA ARG A 57 -3.59 -4.93 0.28
C ARG A 57 -5.05 -5.12 -0.10
N ALA A 58 -5.96 -4.77 0.80
CA ALA A 58 -7.39 -4.83 0.49
C ALA A 58 -7.74 -3.83 -0.61
N GLU A 59 -7.17 -2.62 -0.56
CA GLU A 59 -7.35 -1.63 -1.61
C GLU A 59 -6.82 -2.14 -2.94
N GLU A 60 -5.66 -2.77 -2.93
CA GLU A 60 -5.07 -3.32 -4.14
C GLU A 60 -5.97 -4.38 -4.75
N LYS A 61 -6.52 -5.25 -3.92
CA LYS A 61 -7.40 -6.31 -4.39
C LYS A 61 -8.66 -5.74 -5.04
N GLU A 62 -9.25 -4.72 -4.42
CA GLU A 62 -10.42 -4.07 -5.01
C GLU A 62 -10.08 -3.42 -6.34
N LEU A 63 -8.93 -2.79 -6.42
CA LEU A 63 -8.48 -2.13 -7.63
C LEU A 63 -8.30 -3.14 -8.75
N ARG A 64 -7.69 -4.29 -8.46
CA ARG A 64 -7.53 -5.35 -9.45
C ARG A 64 -8.86 -5.87 -9.94
N THR A 65 -9.82 -6.06 -9.04
CA THR A 65 -11.14 -6.51 -9.40
C THR A 65 -11.82 -5.50 -10.34
N THR A 66 -11.66 -4.21 -10.04
CA THR A 66 -12.22 -3.16 -10.88
C THR A 66 -11.60 -3.16 -12.26
N PHE A 67 -10.29 -3.30 -12.35
CA PHE A 67 -9.60 -3.36 -13.64
C PHE A 67 -10.03 -4.57 -14.45
N ASP A 68 -10.14 -5.72 -13.81
CA ASP A 68 -10.58 -6.93 -14.49
C ASP A 68 -11.96 -6.76 -15.08
N ARG A 69 -12.84 -6.09 -14.34
CA ARG A 69 -14.20 -5.82 -14.81
C ARG A 69 -14.20 -4.89 -16.00
N ILE A 70 -13.37 -3.84 -15.96
CA ILE A 70 -13.27 -2.89 -17.06
C ILE A 70 -12.73 -3.57 -18.31
N ILE A 71 -11.69 -4.39 -18.14
CA ILE A 71 -11.10 -5.11 -19.26
C ILE A 71 -12.13 -6.05 -19.90
N ALA A 72 -12.91 -6.75 -19.07
CA ALA A 72 -13.95 -7.64 -19.57
C ALA A 72 -14.99 -6.87 -20.38
N GLN A 73 -15.36 -5.67 -19.94
CA GLN A 73 -16.32 -4.84 -20.68
C GLN A 73 -15.74 -4.36 -21.99
N ILE A 74 -14.49 -3.97 -22.01
CA ILE A 74 -13.83 -3.53 -23.24
C ILE A 74 -13.79 -4.67 -24.24
N GLU A 75 -13.44 -5.87 -23.80
CA GLU A 75 -13.40 -7.04 -24.66
C GLU A 75 -14.77 -7.34 -25.26
N LYS A 76 -15.81 -7.17 -24.47
CA LYS A 76 -17.17 -7.34 -24.96
C LYS A 76 -17.52 -6.38 -26.08
N LEU A 77 -17.06 -5.14 -25.93
CA LEU A 77 -17.37 -4.11 -26.94
C LEU A 77 -16.63 -4.35 -28.24
N GLN A 78 -15.55 -5.10 -28.21
CA GLN A 78 -14.74 -5.38 -29.40
C GLN A 78 -15.22 -6.58 -30.18
N GLN A 79 -16.20 -7.32 -29.68
CA GLN A 79 -16.73 -8.49 -30.38
C GLN A 79 -17.84 -8.13 -31.37
#